data_d4e304671b70e39ab68f07521f948746
#
_entry.id   d4e304671b70e39ab68f07521f948746
#
_cell.length_a   1.000
_cell.length_b   1.000
_cell.length_c   1.000
_cell.angle_alpha   90.00
_cell.angle_beta   90.00
_cell.angle_gamma   90.00
#
_symmetry.space_group_name_H-M   'P 1'
#
loop_
_entity.id
_entity.type
_entity.pdbx_description
1 polymer ?
#
loop_
_entity_poly.entity_id
_entity_poly.type
_entity_poly.pdbx_seq_one_letter_code
_entity_poly.pdbx_strand_id
1 'polypeptide(L)'
;MDETEPLQVLLTELRRLRAEGVETIPLSAESVDILRALKGQPKIAAPSAPTATTKPLAEYKRDPIVVPTEPKPRAPVGKVDDSAIPEPPKVNLPAGLNKSAQMAALEGIVKACAECQRHLGKAKPLIFGAGNLDAEIVFVGEAPTEDDEYESKSFAGENGQLLEKALKAMGLARENVYTTYIMKWRPETPTGFGSRTPTPRELAFCLPYLRAQLAVIKPKVVVALGGTALHALTGDFTKRITEERGRWHTVEGLEVIATFHPSYLLRNPSQTPKRHFWEDLLAVMEKTGMPISEKQRGFFR
;
A
#
# COMPACT_ATOMS: atom_id res chain seq x y z
N MET A 1 -26.53 23.11 -13.82
CA MET A 1 -26.18 21.67 -13.84
C MET A 1 -27.10 21.02 -12.84
N ASP A 2 -27.81 20.01 -13.28
CA ASP A 2 -28.90 19.39 -12.50
C ASP A 2 -28.30 18.58 -11.34
N GLU A 3 -28.58 19.00 -10.09
CA GLU A 3 -28.08 18.35 -8.87
C GLU A 3 -28.65 16.93 -8.65
N THR A 4 -29.56 16.48 -9.51
CA THR A 4 -30.21 15.17 -9.43
C THR A 4 -29.41 14.03 -10.07
N GLU A 5 -28.45 14.33 -10.94
CA GLU A 5 -27.69 13.32 -11.69
C GLU A 5 -26.80 12.42 -10.81
N PRO A 6 -26.03 12.93 -9.83
CA PRO A 6 -25.19 12.10 -8.98
C PRO A 6 -25.99 11.15 -8.07
N LEU A 7 -27.15 11.59 -7.61
CA LEU A 7 -28.01 10.78 -6.75
C LEU A 7 -28.67 9.63 -7.53
N GLN A 8 -29.04 9.87 -8.77
CA GLN A 8 -29.59 8.86 -9.69
C GLN A 8 -28.57 7.77 -10.01
N VAL A 9 -27.33 8.15 -10.25
CA VAL A 9 -26.20 7.21 -10.49
C VAL A 9 -25.98 6.34 -9.24
N LEU A 10 -25.93 6.95 -8.05
CA LEU A 10 -25.76 6.23 -6.80
C LEU A 10 -26.91 5.24 -6.53
N LEU A 11 -28.16 5.67 -6.74
CA LEU A 11 -29.35 4.81 -6.56
C LEU A 11 -29.35 3.63 -7.54
N THR A 12 -28.91 3.85 -8.78
CA THR A 12 -28.81 2.80 -9.79
C THR A 12 -27.78 1.75 -9.38
N GLU A 13 -26.63 2.19 -8.88
CA GLU A 13 -25.57 1.31 -8.42
C GLU A 13 -25.97 0.53 -7.16
N LEU A 14 -26.62 1.16 -6.19
CA LEU A 14 -27.14 0.49 -5.01
C LEU A 14 -28.18 -0.59 -5.36
N ARG A 15 -29.05 -0.32 -6.35
CA ARG A 15 -30.03 -1.31 -6.85
C ARG A 15 -29.35 -2.48 -7.54
N ARG A 16 -28.28 -2.24 -8.33
CA ARG A 16 -27.48 -3.27 -8.97
C ARG A 16 -26.82 -4.18 -7.93
N LEU A 17 -26.14 -3.60 -6.95
CA LEU A 17 -25.49 -4.35 -5.87
C LEU A 17 -26.47 -5.21 -5.08
N ARG A 18 -27.68 -4.68 -4.80
CA ARG A 18 -28.73 -5.45 -4.15
C ARG A 18 -29.24 -6.63 -5.01
N ALA A 19 -29.32 -6.45 -6.32
CA ALA A 19 -29.69 -7.53 -7.25
C ALA A 19 -28.62 -8.63 -7.34
N GLU A 20 -27.36 -8.27 -7.09
CA GLU A 20 -26.20 -9.19 -7.02
C GLU A 20 -26.04 -9.87 -5.63
N GLY A 21 -26.97 -9.63 -4.70
CA GLY A 21 -26.98 -10.28 -3.39
C GLY A 21 -26.13 -9.59 -2.32
N VAL A 22 -25.70 -8.36 -2.55
CA VAL A 22 -24.97 -7.57 -1.54
C VAL A 22 -25.98 -7.01 -0.53
N GLU A 23 -25.99 -7.55 0.68
CA GLU A 23 -26.93 -7.13 1.74
C GLU A 23 -26.46 -5.90 2.53
N THR A 24 -25.15 -5.68 2.63
CA THR A 24 -24.58 -4.57 3.39
C THR A 24 -23.37 -3.97 2.69
N ILE A 25 -23.30 -2.64 2.67
CA ILE A 25 -22.17 -1.87 2.15
C ILE A 25 -21.57 -1.08 3.32
N PRO A 26 -20.29 -1.26 3.68
CA PRO A 26 -19.64 -0.46 4.70
C PRO A 26 -19.51 0.98 4.20
N LEU A 27 -20.13 1.92 4.90
CA LEU A 27 -20.01 3.36 4.63
C LEU A 27 -19.13 3.99 5.71
N SER A 28 -18.25 4.92 5.29
CA SER A 28 -17.55 5.77 6.26
C SER A 28 -18.52 6.69 7.00
N ALA A 29 -18.15 7.15 8.20
CA ALA A 29 -18.98 8.10 8.97
C ALA A 29 -19.27 9.36 8.16
N GLU A 30 -18.30 9.84 7.40
CA GLU A 30 -18.41 11.00 6.51
C GLU A 30 -19.42 10.77 5.38
N SER A 31 -19.38 9.59 4.73
CA SER A 31 -20.36 9.21 3.70
C SER A 31 -21.77 9.12 4.25
N VAL A 32 -21.93 8.63 5.49
CA VAL A 32 -23.24 8.60 6.18
C VAL A 32 -23.74 10.01 6.47
N ASP A 33 -22.88 10.93 6.88
CA ASP A 33 -23.26 12.32 7.16
C ASP A 33 -23.65 13.07 5.87
N ILE A 34 -22.95 12.84 4.78
CA ILE A 34 -23.31 13.37 3.44
C ILE A 34 -24.69 12.85 3.01
N LEU A 35 -24.94 11.54 3.13
CA LEU A 35 -26.24 10.94 2.79
C LEU A 35 -27.39 11.45 3.68
N ARG A 36 -27.10 11.72 4.96
CA ARG A 36 -28.08 12.34 5.88
C ARG A 36 -28.39 13.79 5.52
N ALA A 37 -27.38 14.56 5.15
CA ALA A 37 -27.55 15.94 4.71
C ALA A 37 -28.42 16.03 3.45
N LEU A 38 -28.27 15.10 2.51
CA LEU A 38 -29.08 15.00 1.29
C LEU A 38 -30.55 14.64 1.58
N LYS A 39 -30.85 13.98 2.71
CA LYS A 39 -32.22 13.62 3.11
C LYS A 39 -32.97 14.70 3.92
N GLY A 40 -32.31 15.82 4.28
CA GLY A 40 -32.95 16.89 5.04
C GLY A 40 -33.36 16.50 6.48
N GLN A 41 -32.76 15.45 7.06
CA GLN A 41 -33.09 15.05 8.44
C GLN A 41 -32.18 15.74 9.45
N PRO A 42 -32.71 16.21 10.63
CA PRO A 42 -31.92 16.86 11.67
C PRO A 42 -30.90 15.88 12.28
N LYS A 43 -29.71 16.36 12.62
CA LYS A 43 -28.67 15.63 13.34
C LYS A 43 -29.24 15.07 14.65
N ILE A 44 -29.18 13.75 14.81
CA ILE A 44 -29.45 13.13 16.12
C ILE A 44 -28.24 13.46 17.00
N ALA A 45 -28.48 14.14 18.12
CA ALA A 45 -27.45 14.45 19.11
C ALA A 45 -26.77 13.16 19.60
N ALA A 46 -25.45 13.18 19.71
CA ALA A 46 -24.70 12.07 20.27
C ALA A 46 -25.18 11.77 21.70
N PRO A 47 -25.34 10.48 22.08
CA PRO A 47 -25.70 10.14 23.45
C PRO A 47 -24.59 10.58 24.39
N SER A 48 -24.97 11.35 25.42
CA SER A 48 -24.09 11.78 26.52
C SER A 48 -23.44 10.56 27.19
N ALA A 49 -22.12 10.65 27.42
CA ALA A 49 -21.33 9.62 28.08
C ALA A 49 -21.95 9.25 29.45
N PRO A 50 -22.10 7.94 29.77
CA PRO A 50 -22.55 7.55 31.09
C PRO A 50 -21.44 7.80 32.13
N THR A 51 -21.83 8.44 33.21
CA THR A 51 -21.02 8.70 34.41
C THR A 51 -20.45 7.39 34.96
N ALA A 52 -19.14 7.33 35.13
CA ALA A 52 -18.41 6.20 35.65
C ALA A 52 -18.84 5.93 37.13
N THR A 53 -19.50 4.80 37.36
CA THR A 53 -19.64 4.21 38.69
C THR A 53 -18.61 3.10 38.81
N THR A 54 -17.59 3.34 39.63
CA THR A 54 -16.56 2.36 40.01
C THR A 54 -17.19 1.21 40.78
N LYS A 55 -17.17 -0.01 40.22
CA LYS A 55 -17.31 -1.28 40.96
C LYS A 55 -15.97 -2.00 41.00
N PRO A 56 -15.65 -2.77 42.10
CA PRO A 56 -14.34 -3.37 42.30
C PRO A 56 -14.04 -4.47 41.28
N LEU A 57 -12.75 -4.59 40.92
CA LEU A 57 -12.22 -5.64 40.06
C LEU A 57 -12.54 -7.03 40.60
N ALA A 58 -13.41 -7.77 39.88
CA ALA A 58 -13.46 -9.22 40.00
C ALA A 58 -12.43 -9.83 39.04
N GLU A 59 -11.72 -10.85 39.49
CA GLU A 59 -10.67 -11.57 38.76
C GLU A 59 -11.11 -11.98 37.36
N TYR A 60 -10.44 -11.41 36.35
CA TYR A 60 -10.63 -11.81 34.97
C TYR A 60 -9.80 -13.08 34.69
N LYS A 61 -10.48 -14.24 34.62
CA LYS A 61 -9.88 -15.46 34.08
C LYS A 61 -9.53 -15.19 32.62
N ARG A 62 -8.24 -15.29 32.29
CA ARG A 62 -7.77 -15.18 30.91
C ARG A 62 -8.24 -16.41 30.13
N ASP A 63 -9.17 -16.21 29.24
CA ASP A 63 -9.47 -17.19 28.20
C ASP A 63 -8.22 -17.39 27.33
N PRO A 64 -7.96 -18.61 26.81
CA PRO A 64 -6.82 -18.87 25.98
C PRO A 64 -6.86 -17.97 24.73
N ILE A 65 -5.74 -17.29 24.45
CA ILE A 65 -5.56 -16.43 23.28
C ILE A 65 -5.80 -17.30 22.04
N VAL A 66 -6.97 -17.17 21.43
CA VAL A 66 -7.21 -17.67 20.08
C VAL A 66 -6.36 -16.80 19.16
N VAL A 67 -5.21 -17.34 18.74
CA VAL A 67 -4.42 -16.74 17.66
C VAL A 67 -5.35 -16.68 16.45
N PRO A 68 -5.64 -15.50 15.88
CA PRO A 68 -6.44 -15.46 14.68
C PRO A 68 -5.72 -16.27 13.62
N THR A 69 -6.37 -17.35 13.15
CA THR A 69 -5.94 -18.07 11.97
C THR A 69 -5.65 -17.08 10.85
N GLU A 70 -4.58 -17.32 10.10
CA GLU A 70 -4.13 -16.52 8.96
C GLU A 70 -5.30 -15.87 8.20
N PRO A 71 -5.17 -14.59 7.79
CA PRO A 71 -6.22 -13.96 7.00
C PRO A 71 -6.50 -14.88 5.82
N LYS A 72 -7.77 -15.29 5.68
CA LYS A 72 -8.21 -16.13 4.54
C LYS A 72 -7.53 -15.59 3.29
N PRO A 73 -6.85 -16.45 2.50
CA PRO A 73 -6.36 -16.04 1.20
C PRO A 73 -7.50 -15.31 0.49
N ARG A 74 -7.21 -14.15 -0.11
CA ARG A 74 -8.19 -13.52 -1.01
C ARG A 74 -8.73 -14.63 -1.89
N ALA A 75 -10.07 -14.69 -2.02
CA ALA A 75 -10.74 -15.68 -2.87
C ALA A 75 -9.97 -15.76 -4.20
N PRO A 76 -9.72 -16.98 -4.73
CA PRO A 76 -8.99 -17.11 -5.98
C PRO A 76 -9.73 -16.29 -7.03
N VAL A 77 -9.14 -15.15 -7.37
CA VAL A 77 -9.55 -14.37 -8.54
C VAL A 77 -9.45 -15.37 -9.69
N GLY A 78 -10.53 -15.57 -10.45
CA GLY A 78 -10.53 -16.48 -11.59
C GLY A 78 -9.25 -16.31 -12.38
N LYS A 79 -8.70 -17.40 -12.94
CA LYS A 79 -7.41 -17.39 -13.63
C LYS A 79 -7.29 -16.16 -14.51
N VAL A 80 -6.41 -15.23 -14.12
CA VAL A 80 -6.10 -14.06 -14.94
C VAL A 80 -5.29 -14.58 -16.11
N ASP A 81 -5.78 -14.34 -17.32
CA ASP A 81 -4.99 -14.60 -18.52
C ASP A 81 -3.92 -13.52 -18.64
N ASP A 82 -2.71 -13.86 -18.27
CA ASP A 82 -1.52 -13.03 -18.40
C ASP A 82 -0.63 -13.42 -19.59
N SER A 83 -1.11 -14.32 -20.45
CA SER A 83 -0.37 -14.82 -21.62
C SER A 83 -0.01 -13.70 -22.60
N ALA A 84 -0.83 -12.63 -22.64
CA ALA A 84 -0.61 -11.46 -23.47
C ALA A 84 0.46 -10.48 -22.92
N ILE A 85 0.91 -10.63 -21.65
CA ILE A 85 1.97 -9.79 -21.10
C ILE A 85 3.30 -10.11 -21.80
N PRO A 86 3.96 -9.12 -22.42
CA PRO A 86 5.21 -9.32 -23.14
C PRO A 86 6.35 -9.76 -22.23
N GLU A 87 7.47 -10.09 -22.84
CA GLU A 87 8.74 -10.27 -22.08
C GLU A 87 9.17 -8.97 -21.41
N PRO A 88 9.87 -9.05 -20.26
CA PRO A 88 10.35 -7.88 -19.53
C PRO A 88 11.19 -6.95 -20.42
N PRO A 89 10.93 -5.65 -20.39
CA PRO A 89 11.64 -4.71 -21.25
C PRO A 89 13.10 -4.52 -20.82
N LYS A 90 13.97 -4.28 -21.77
CA LYS A 90 15.32 -3.80 -21.50
C LYS A 90 15.28 -2.29 -21.28
N VAL A 91 15.63 -1.85 -20.09
CA VAL A 91 15.64 -0.42 -19.73
C VAL A 91 17.06 0.11 -19.84
N ASN A 92 17.28 0.99 -20.80
CA ASN A 92 18.57 1.67 -21.00
C ASN A 92 18.38 3.16 -20.77
N LEU A 93 19.04 3.71 -19.76
CA LEU A 93 19.02 5.15 -19.50
C LEU A 93 20.21 5.82 -20.18
N PRO A 94 20.02 7.05 -20.72
CA PRO A 94 21.11 7.83 -21.29
C PRO A 94 22.21 8.08 -20.25
N ALA A 95 23.46 7.90 -20.66
CA ALA A 95 24.62 8.19 -19.81
C ALA A 95 24.83 9.70 -19.63
N GLY A 96 25.51 10.08 -18.55
CA GLY A 96 25.91 11.48 -18.31
C GLY A 96 24.80 12.41 -17.79
N LEU A 97 23.59 11.92 -17.60
CA LEU A 97 22.50 12.70 -17.01
C LEU A 97 22.57 12.70 -15.49
N ASN A 98 22.13 13.79 -14.86
CA ASN A 98 21.89 13.83 -13.41
C ASN A 98 20.70 12.94 -13.03
N LYS A 99 20.54 12.65 -11.74
CA LYS A 99 19.46 11.75 -11.23
C LYS A 99 18.06 12.20 -11.66
N SER A 100 17.76 13.49 -11.63
CA SER A 100 16.46 14.03 -12.01
C SER A 100 16.17 13.78 -13.50
N ALA A 101 17.15 14.05 -14.38
CA ALA A 101 17.00 13.82 -15.81
C ALA A 101 16.92 12.31 -16.14
N GLN A 102 17.69 11.46 -15.45
CA GLN A 102 17.57 10.00 -15.60
C GLN A 102 16.20 9.49 -15.18
N MET A 103 15.67 9.99 -14.07
CA MET A 103 14.35 9.61 -13.57
C MET A 103 13.23 10.07 -14.52
N ALA A 104 13.33 11.30 -15.05
CA ALA A 104 12.39 11.81 -16.06
C ALA A 104 12.45 11.00 -17.37
N ALA A 105 13.65 10.62 -17.82
CA ALA A 105 13.83 9.76 -18.99
C ALA A 105 13.18 8.37 -18.75
N LEU A 106 13.39 7.78 -17.56
CA LEU A 106 12.79 6.50 -17.20
C LEU A 106 11.25 6.59 -17.16
N GLU A 107 10.72 7.65 -16.57
CA GLU A 107 9.27 7.89 -16.56
C GLU A 107 8.72 8.02 -17.99
N GLY A 108 9.44 8.70 -18.87
CA GLY A 108 9.13 8.78 -20.29
C GLY A 108 9.11 7.41 -20.98
N ILE A 109 10.07 6.53 -20.68
CA ILE A 109 10.10 5.14 -21.18
C ILE A 109 8.87 4.37 -20.72
N VAL A 110 8.49 4.47 -19.43
CA VAL A 110 7.28 3.81 -18.91
C VAL A 110 6.02 4.35 -19.56
N LYS A 111 5.91 5.67 -19.73
CA LYS A 111 4.78 6.32 -20.42
C LYS A 111 4.67 5.92 -21.89
N ALA A 112 5.77 5.71 -22.57
CA ALA A 112 5.81 5.28 -23.96
C ALA A 112 5.60 3.76 -24.14
N CYS A 113 5.67 2.97 -23.07
CA CYS A 113 5.50 1.53 -23.12
C CYS A 113 4.05 1.16 -23.47
N ALA A 114 3.85 0.45 -24.59
CA ALA A 114 2.54 0.05 -25.06
C ALA A 114 1.75 -0.78 -24.04
N GLU A 115 2.43 -1.69 -23.34
CA GLU A 115 1.81 -2.51 -22.29
C GLU A 115 1.36 -1.67 -21.09
N CYS A 116 2.20 -0.75 -20.62
CA CYS A 116 1.81 0.18 -19.57
C CYS A 116 0.62 1.05 -19.99
N GLN A 117 0.63 1.58 -21.22
CA GLN A 117 -0.47 2.37 -21.75
C GLN A 117 -1.78 1.59 -21.87
N ARG A 118 -1.71 0.31 -22.23
CA ARG A 118 -2.89 -0.57 -22.31
C ARG A 118 -3.62 -0.66 -20.97
N HIS A 119 -2.87 -0.70 -19.85
CA HIS A 119 -3.41 -0.78 -18.49
C HIS A 119 -3.79 0.57 -17.89
N LEU A 120 -3.04 1.63 -18.20
CA LEU A 120 -3.34 2.98 -17.72
C LEU A 120 -4.52 3.61 -18.47
N GLY A 121 -4.69 3.27 -19.75
CA GLY A 121 -5.71 3.90 -20.60
C GLY A 121 -5.48 5.42 -20.74
N LYS A 122 -6.54 6.15 -21.11
CA LYS A 122 -6.44 7.61 -21.32
C LYS A 122 -6.66 8.44 -20.05
N ALA A 123 -7.23 7.83 -19.00
CA ALA A 123 -7.74 8.55 -17.84
C ALA A 123 -6.95 8.29 -16.54
N LYS A 124 -6.17 7.20 -16.47
CA LYS A 124 -5.46 6.84 -15.24
C LYS A 124 -4.07 7.44 -15.21
N PRO A 125 -3.68 8.06 -14.08
CA PRO A 125 -2.32 8.57 -13.95
C PRO A 125 -1.32 7.41 -13.79
N LEU A 126 -0.13 7.59 -14.31
CA LEU A 126 1.00 6.74 -13.98
C LEU A 126 1.47 7.05 -12.56
N ILE A 127 1.39 6.09 -11.66
CA ILE A 127 1.96 6.21 -10.31
C ILE A 127 3.40 5.70 -10.36
N PHE A 128 4.29 6.57 -10.78
CA PHE A 128 5.69 6.22 -11.03
C PHE A 128 6.48 6.04 -9.73
N GLY A 129 6.16 6.81 -8.72
CA GLY A 129 6.84 6.95 -7.45
C GLY A 129 7.19 8.41 -7.18
N ALA A 130 7.44 8.73 -5.92
CA ALA A 130 7.69 10.10 -5.48
C ALA A 130 8.60 10.14 -4.26
N GLY A 131 9.31 11.27 -4.09
CA GLY A 131 10.16 11.54 -2.95
C GLY A 131 11.55 12.04 -3.34
N ASN A 132 12.50 11.91 -2.43
CA ASN A 132 13.86 12.36 -2.61
C ASN A 132 14.67 11.38 -3.49
N LEU A 133 15.29 11.87 -4.55
CA LEU A 133 16.17 11.07 -5.40
C LEU A 133 17.53 10.75 -4.74
N ASP A 134 17.86 11.44 -3.64
CA ASP A 134 19.03 11.15 -2.81
C ASP A 134 18.64 10.43 -1.50
N ALA A 135 17.45 9.83 -1.45
CA ALA A 135 16.98 9.11 -0.29
C ALA A 135 17.86 7.90 0.03
N GLU A 136 18.21 7.74 1.30
CA GLU A 136 18.88 6.55 1.80
C GLU A 136 17.93 5.36 1.96
N ILE A 137 16.63 5.62 2.08
CA ILE A 137 15.58 4.61 2.29
C ILE A 137 14.54 4.72 1.17
N VAL A 138 14.28 3.61 0.49
CA VAL A 138 13.22 3.48 -0.51
C VAL A 138 12.18 2.49 -0.03
N PHE A 139 10.93 2.91 0.03
CA PHE A 139 9.80 2.03 0.32
C PHE A 139 9.17 1.53 -0.97
N VAL A 140 9.05 0.22 -1.10
CA VAL A 140 8.54 -0.45 -2.31
C VAL A 140 7.30 -1.25 -1.96
N GLY A 141 6.14 -0.84 -2.51
CA GLY A 141 4.89 -1.59 -2.43
C GLY A 141 4.68 -2.52 -3.62
N GLU A 142 3.59 -3.27 -3.59
CA GLU A 142 3.16 -4.20 -4.65
C GLU A 142 2.72 -3.46 -5.91
N ALA A 143 1.65 -2.67 -5.80
CA ALA A 143 1.00 -2.00 -6.91
C ALA A 143 0.23 -0.76 -6.42
N PRO A 144 -0.05 0.21 -7.30
CA PRO A 144 -0.94 1.31 -7.00
C PRO A 144 -2.33 0.84 -6.61
N THR A 145 -2.99 1.62 -5.76
CA THR A 145 -4.38 1.45 -5.35
C THR A 145 -5.29 2.45 -6.08
N GLU A 146 -6.57 2.35 -5.84
CA GLU A 146 -7.55 3.30 -6.36
C GLU A 146 -7.36 4.71 -5.78
N ASP A 147 -7.03 4.79 -4.48
CA ASP A 147 -6.69 6.07 -3.83
C ASP A 147 -5.45 6.71 -4.47
N ASP A 148 -4.43 5.89 -4.83
CA ASP A 148 -3.23 6.40 -5.49
C ASP A 148 -3.54 6.98 -6.87
N GLU A 149 -4.41 6.31 -7.64
CA GLU A 149 -4.88 6.82 -8.94
C GLU A 149 -5.67 8.12 -8.76
N TYR A 150 -6.56 8.18 -7.78
CA TYR A 150 -7.38 9.37 -7.50
C TYR A 150 -6.55 10.58 -7.07
N GLU A 151 -5.60 10.37 -6.14
CA GLU A 151 -4.73 11.45 -5.65
C GLU A 151 -3.50 11.70 -6.55
N SER A 152 -3.27 10.86 -7.57
CA SER A 152 -2.06 10.87 -8.41
C SER A 152 -0.77 10.83 -7.58
N LYS A 153 -0.76 10.06 -6.51
CA LYS A 153 0.32 10.00 -5.51
C LYS A 153 0.56 8.57 -5.04
N SER A 154 1.82 8.15 -4.92
CA SER A 154 2.15 6.86 -4.33
C SER A 154 1.85 6.85 -2.82
N PHE A 155 1.28 5.77 -2.33
CA PHE A 155 0.82 5.61 -0.95
C PHE A 155 -0.10 6.75 -0.52
N ALA A 156 -1.23 6.88 -1.21
CA ALA A 156 -2.33 7.76 -0.89
C ALA A 156 -3.32 7.10 0.11
N GLY A 157 -4.37 7.81 0.46
CA GLY A 157 -5.43 7.32 1.33
C GLY A 157 -4.93 6.84 2.70
N GLU A 158 -5.66 5.88 3.29
CA GLU A 158 -5.34 5.35 4.63
C GLU A 158 -3.99 4.64 4.69
N ASN A 159 -3.57 3.96 3.62
CA ASN A 159 -2.26 3.31 3.54
C ASN A 159 -1.13 4.33 3.64
N GLY A 160 -1.28 5.46 2.96
CA GLY A 160 -0.33 6.57 2.99
C GLY A 160 -0.28 7.25 4.34
N GLN A 161 -1.43 7.51 4.96
CA GLN A 161 -1.51 8.10 6.30
C GLN A 161 -0.81 7.23 7.35
N LEU A 162 -0.95 5.90 7.25
CA LEU A 162 -0.25 4.99 8.17
C LEU A 162 1.25 5.01 7.92
N LEU A 163 1.71 5.00 6.67
CA LEU A 163 3.12 5.12 6.33
C LEU A 163 3.70 6.46 6.83
N GLU A 164 2.98 7.56 6.66
CA GLU A 164 3.41 8.88 7.15
C GLU A 164 3.52 8.93 8.67
N LYS A 165 2.60 8.30 9.40
CA LYS A 165 2.70 8.15 10.86
C LYS A 165 3.95 7.35 11.26
N ALA A 166 4.27 6.30 10.52
CA ALA A 166 5.47 5.50 10.74
C ALA A 166 6.75 6.30 10.45
N LEU A 167 6.81 7.02 9.32
CA LEU A 167 7.93 7.91 8.99
C LEU A 167 8.14 8.97 10.07
N LYS A 168 7.06 9.63 10.52
CA LYS A 168 7.13 10.61 11.60
C LYS A 168 7.64 9.99 12.91
N ALA A 169 7.27 8.76 13.21
CA ALA A 169 7.79 8.03 14.37
C ALA A 169 9.29 7.69 14.25
N MET A 170 9.79 7.49 13.01
CA MET A 170 11.23 7.37 12.72
C MET A 170 11.96 8.73 12.77
N GLY A 171 11.27 9.85 12.84
CA GLY A 171 11.85 11.21 12.73
C GLY A 171 12.04 11.66 11.28
N LEU A 172 11.31 11.04 10.33
CA LEU A 172 11.36 11.33 8.91
C LEU A 172 10.04 11.93 8.42
N ALA A 173 10.11 12.59 7.26
CA ALA A 173 8.96 13.02 6.47
C ALA A 173 9.03 12.34 5.08
N ARG A 174 7.98 12.50 4.28
CA ARG A 174 7.95 11.91 2.92
C ARG A 174 9.08 12.42 2.02
N GLU A 175 9.50 13.66 2.23
CA GLU A 175 10.57 14.33 1.50
C GLU A 175 11.97 13.75 1.82
N ASN A 176 12.10 12.94 2.87
CA ASN A 176 13.37 12.30 3.24
C ASN A 176 13.53 10.91 2.61
N VAL A 177 12.46 10.32 2.11
CA VAL A 177 12.43 8.97 1.56
C VAL A 177 11.95 8.98 0.11
N TYR A 178 12.09 7.86 -0.58
CA TYR A 178 11.43 7.65 -1.87
C TYR A 178 10.43 6.51 -1.75
N THR A 179 9.26 6.67 -2.36
CA THR A 179 8.18 5.68 -2.32
C THR A 179 7.79 5.28 -3.73
N THR A 180 7.68 3.98 -4.00
CA THR A 180 7.32 3.46 -5.31
C THR A 180 6.66 2.09 -5.20
N TYR A 181 6.31 1.51 -6.33
CA TYR A 181 5.70 0.19 -6.47
C TYR A 181 6.49 -0.67 -7.46
N ILE A 182 6.36 -2.00 -7.33
CA ILE A 182 6.81 -2.94 -8.37
C ILE A 182 6.03 -2.66 -9.65
N MET A 183 4.71 -2.75 -9.57
CA MET A 183 3.81 -2.48 -10.69
C MET A 183 3.78 -1.01 -11.06
N LYS A 184 3.59 -0.72 -12.35
CA LYS A 184 3.41 0.65 -12.85
C LYS A 184 1.97 0.98 -13.21
N TRP A 185 1.06 0.03 -12.96
CA TRP A 185 -0.40 0.19 -13.07
C TRP A 185 -1.08 -0.59 -11.96
N ARG A 186 -2.34 -0.29 -11.69
CA ARG A 186 -3.17 -1.05 -10.75
C ARG A 186 -3.70 -2.30 -11.44
N PRO A 187 -3.39 -3.52 -10.94
CA PRO A 187 -4.00 -4.74 -11.45
C PRO A 187 -5.50 -4.76 -11.11
N GLU A 188 -6.33 -4.63 -12.13
CA GLU A 188 -7.78 -4.60 -11.97
C GLU A 188 -8.35 -6.00 -11.87
N THR A 189 -9.46 -6.13 -11.15
CA THR A 189 -10.29 -7.32 -11.20
C THR A 189 -11.00 -7.41 -12.55
N PRO A 190 -11.48 -8.60 -12.97
CA PRO A 190 -12.26 -8.72 -14.21
C PRO A 190 -13.51 -7.85 -14.26
N THR A 191 -14.03 -7.43 -13.12
CA THR A 191 -15.17 -6.51 -13.00
C THR A 191 -14.80 -5.04 -13.12
N GLY A 192 -13.50 -4.71 -13.17
CA GLY A 192 -12.99 -3.33 -13.18
C GLY A 192 -12.99 -2.64 -11.82
N PHE A 193 -13.64 -3.22 -10.80
CA PHE A 193 -13.70 -2.67 -9.45
C PHE A 193 -12.66 -3.30 -8.52
N GLY A 194 -11.99 -2.47 -7.72
CA GLY A 194 -10.98 -2.89 -6.77
C GLY A 194 -9.66 -3.33 -7.43
N SER A 195 -8.82 -3.97 -6.64
CA SER A 195 -7.51 -4.46 -7.07
C SER A 195 -7.36 -5.94 -6.76
N ARG A 196 -6.67 -6.66 -7.62
CA ARG A 196 -6.21 -8.03 -7.39
C ARG A 196 -4.71 -8.07 -7.12
N THR A 197 -4.22 -9.20 -6.67
CA THR A 197 -2.78 -9.46 -6.62
C THR A 197 -2.23 -9.56 -8.06
N PRO A 198 -1.09 -8.92 -8.37
CA PRO A 198 -0.41 -9.08 -9.65
C PRO A 198 0.00 -10.52 -9.89
N THR A 199 -0.01 -10.95 -11.15
CA THR A 199 0.58 -12.24 -11.52
C THR A 199 2.12 -12.17 -11.48
N PRO A 200 2.81 -13.31 -11.35
CA PRO A 200 4.28 -13.34 -11.44
C PRO A 200 4.82 -12.75 -12.75
N ARG A 201 4.09 -12.91 -13.86
CA ARG A 201 4.47 -12.36 -15.16
C ARG A 201 4.34 -10.84 -15.22
N GLU A 202 3.27 -10.28 -14.66
CA GLU A 202 3.11 -8.83 -14.51
C GLU A 202 4.22 -8.22 -13.65
N LEU A 203 4.55 -8.86 -12.51
CA LEU A 203 5.64 -8.43 -11.65
C LEU A 203 6.98 -8.48 -12.39
N ALA A 204 7.27 -9.58 -13.08
CA ALA A 204 8.51 -9.73 -13.87
C ALA A 204 8.62 -8.66 -14.97
N PHE A 205 7.49 -8.35 -15.64
CA PHE A 205 7.46 -7.30 -16.66
C PHE A 205 7.78 -5.92 -16.09
N CYS A 206 7.28 -5.58 -14.92
CA CYS A 206 7.47 -4.26 -14.31
C CYS A 206 8.80 -4.10 -13.55
N LEU A 207 9.40 -5.21 -13.11
CA LEU A 207 10.59 -5.22 -12.27
C LEU A 207 11.79 -4.44 -12.88
N PRO A 208 12.09 -4.49 -14.19
CA PRO A 208 13.17 -3.70 -14.79
C PRO A 208 13.03 -2.19 -14.59
N TYR A 209 11.81 -1.66 -14.56
CA TYR A 209 11.59 -0.24 -14.29
C TYR A 209 11.93 0.12 -12.84
N LEU A 210 11.53 -0.73 -11.87
CA LEU A 210 11.91 -0.54 -10.48
C LEU A 210 13.42 -0.64 -10.30
N ARG A 211 14.08 -1.63 -10.90
CA ARG A 211 15.55 -1.77 -10.86
C ARG A 211 16.25 -0.53 -11.38
N ALA A 212 15.77 0.04 -12.48
CA ALA A 212 16.30 1.30 -13.01
C ALA A 212 16.10 2.48 -12.04
N GLN A 213 14.94 2.58 -11.37
CA GLN A 213 14.73 3.59 -10.32
C GLN A 213 15.73 3.43 -9.18
N LEU A 214 15.91 2.20 -8.67
CA LEU A 214 16.85 1.92 -7.59
C LEU A 214 18.31 2.18 -8.00
N ALA A 215 18.68 1.88 -9.27
CA ALA A 215 20.00 2.18 -9.81
C ALA A 215 20.28 3.70 -9.92
N VAL A 216 19.25 4.52 -10.16
CA VAL A 216 19.36 5.99 -10.16
C VAL A 216 19.46 6.52 -8.73
N ILE A 217 18.60 6.07 -7.83
CA ILE A 217 18.51 6.55 -6.43
C ILE A 217 19.75 6.10 -5.64
N LYS A 218 20.13 4.83 -5.76
CA LYS A 218 21.22 4.17 -5.01
C LYS A 218 21.00 4.24 -3.50
N PRO A 219 19.86 3.74 -3.00
CA PRO A 219 19.55 3.81 -1.57
C PRO A 219 20.49 2.90 -0.76
N LYS A 220 20.64 3.20 0.54
CA LYS A 220 21.29 2.28 1.49
C LYS A 220 20.39 1.09 1.82
N VAL A 221 19.08 1.32 1.87
CA VAL A 221 18.09 0.31 2.26
C VAL A 221 16.85 0.40 1.38
N VAL A 222 16.37 -0.76 0.96
CA VAL A 222 15.05 -0.94 0.33
C VAL A 222 14.13 -1.66 1.31
N VAL A 223 12.99 -1.06 1.63
CA VAL A 223 11.96 -1.64 2.49
C VAL A 223 10.86 -2.22 1.61
N ALA A 224 10.79 -3.54 1.51
CA ALA A 224 9.73 -4.26 0.80
C ALA A 224 8.47 -4.34 1.66
N LEU A 225 7.42 -3.65 1.25
CA LEU A 225 6.13 -3.62 1.96
C LEU A 225 5.22 -4.76 1.47
N GLY A 226 5.19 -5.84 2.25
CA GLY A 226 4.37 -7.02 1.98
C GLY A 226 5.09 -8.13 1.21
N GLY A 227 4.47 -9.31 1.20
CA GLY A 227 5.04 -10.52 0.59
C GLY A 227 5.27 -10.40 -0.91
N THR A 228 4.34 -9.82 -1.66
CA THR A 228 4.46 -9.66 -3.11
C THR A 228 5.67 -8.79 -3.49
N ALA A 229 5.93 -7.70 -2.74
CA ALA A 229 7.10 -6.87 -2.97
C ALA A 229 8.41 -7.63 -2.67
N LEU A 230 8.45 -8.41 -1.59
CA LEU A 230 9.57 -9.29 -1.28
C LEU A 230 9.82 -10.32 -2.38
N HIS A 231 8.76 -11.02 -2.81
CA HIS A 231 8.83 -12.04 -3.86
C HIS A 231 9.38 -11.49 -5.17
N ALA A 232 8.88 -10.35 -5.61
CA ALA A 232 9.34 -9.73 -6.85
C ALA A 232 10.81 -9.30 -6.78
N LEU A 233 11.25 -8.75 -5.64
CA LEU A 233 12.65 -8.32 -5.46
C LEU A 233 13.60 -9.51 -5.35
N THR A 234 13.24 -10.55 -4.60
CA THR A 234 14.11 -11.71 -4.35
C THR A 234 14.02 -12.79 -5.42
N GLY A 235 12.94 -12.81 -6.22
CA GLY A 235 12.63 -13.90 -7.16
C GLY A 235 12.11 -15.18 -6.49
N ASP A 236 11.90 -15.18 -5.19
CA ASP A 236 11.48 -16.36 -4.42
C ASP A 236 10.04 -16.21 -3.91
N PHE A 237 9.12 -16.84 -4.61
CA PHE A 237 7.69 -16.81 -4.33
C PHE A 237 7.25 -17.81 -3.25
N THR A 238 8.17 -18.59 -2.69
CA THR A 238 7.86 -19.58 -1.63
C THR A 238 7.93 -18.97 -0.23
N LYS A 239 8.58 -17.82 -0.08
CA LYS A 239 8.80 -17.12 1.18
C LYS A 239 7.50 -16.54 1.74
N ARG A 240 7.24 -16.78 3.02
CA ARG A 240 6.10 -16.18 3.72
C ARG A 240 6.53 -14.90 4.45
N ILE A 241 5.78 -13.81 4.25
CA ILE A 241 6.10 -12.53 4.89
C ILE A 241 6.17 -12.62 6.42
N THR A 242 5.39 -13.49 7.04
CA THR A 242 5.40 -13.72 8.49
C THR A 242 6.72 -14.32 9.00
N GLU A 243 7.46 -15.02 8.14
CA GLU A 243 8.73 -15.65 8.44
C GLU A 243 9.91 -14.78 8.03
N GLU A 244 9.73 -13.99 6.96
CA GLU A 244 10.80 -13.20 6.33
C GLU A 244 10.82 -11.74 6.79
N ARG A 245 9.75 -11.23 7.45
CA ARG A 245 9.77 -9.88 7.99
C ARG A 245 10.95 -9.67 8.96
N GLY A 246 11.52 -8.50 8.90
CA GLY A 246 12.66 -8.15 9.75
C GLY A 246 13.99 -8.81 9.38
N ARG A 247 14.01 -9.70 8.37
CA ARG A 247 15.25 -10.31 7.85
C ARG A 247 15.83 -9.47 6.74
N TRP A 248 17.15 -9.40 6.71
CA TRP A 248 17.91 -8.74 5.66
C TRP A 248 18.18 -9.69 4.50
N HIS A 249 18.01 -9.19 3.29
CA HIS A 249 18.35 -9.86 2.04
C HIS A 249 19.26 -8.94 1.24
N THR A 250 20.26 -9.51 0.58
CA THR A 250 21.08 -8.77 -0.39
C THR A 250 20.59 -9.12 -1.79
N VAL A 251 20.01 -8.16 -2.48
CA VAL A 251 19.46 -8.32 -3.84
C VAL A 251 20.20 -7.36 -4.78
N GLU A 252 20.95 -7.90 -5.73
CA GLU A 252 21.72 -7.09 -6.70
C GLU A 252 22.61 -6.02 -6.03
N GLY A 253 23.18 -6.35 -4.86
CA GLY A 253 24.04 -5.44 -4.08
C GLY A 253 23.29 -4.42 -3.22
N LEU A 254 21.94 -4.45 -3.21
CA LEU A 254 21.12 -3.62 -2.35
C LEU A 254 20.71 -4.39 -1.09
N GLU A 255 20.71 -3.70 0.04
CA GLU A 255 20.19 -4.23 1.30
C GLU A 255 18.66 -4.10 1.34
N VAL A 256 17.96 -5.21 1.37
CA VAL A 256 16.48 -5.29 1.35
C VAL A 256 15.99 -5.88 2.66
N ILE A 257 15.03 -5.22 3.29
CA ILE A 257 14.30 -5.76 4.44
C ILE A 257 12.80 -5.84 4.10
N ALA A 258 12.17 -6.94 4.47
CA ALA A 258 10.73 -7.09 4.31
C ALA A 258 9.98 -6.74 5.59
N THR A 259 8.81 -6.13 5.43
CA THR A 259 7.88 -5.88 6.53
C THR A 259 6.43 -5.96 6.05
N PHE A 260 5.47 -5.83 6.96
CA PHE A 260 4.05 -5.84 6.59
C PHE A 260 3.66 -4.64 5.73
N HIS A 261 2.74 -4.86 4.80
CA HIS A 261 2.14 -3.77 4.04
C HIS A 261 1.17 -2.96 4.94
N PRO A 262 1.08 -1.61 4.80
CA PRO A 262 0.15 -0.80 5.58
C PRO A 262 -1.29 -1.32 5.56
N SER A 263 -1.80 -1.78 4.42
CA SER A 263 -3.14 -2.34 4.32
C SER A 263 -3.39 -3.59 5.18
N TYR A 264 -2.35 -4.37 5.48
CA TYR A 264 -2.46 -5.49 6.41
C TYR A 264 -2.67 -5.00 7.84
N LEU A 265 -1.91 -3.96 8.23
CA LEU A 265 -2.02 -3.36 9.56
C LEU A 265 -3.37 -2.66 9.80
N LEU A 266 -3.92 -2.06 8.75
CA LEU A 266 -5.24 -1.42 8.80
C LEU A 266 -6.37 -2.45 8.98
N ARG A 267 -6.29 -3.58 8.29
CA ARG A 267 -7.26 -4.67 8.42
C ARG A 267 -7.11 -5.50 9.69
N ASN A 268 -5.96 -5.41 10.36
CA ASN A 268 -5.67 -6.17 11.57
C ASN A 268 -5.58 -5.23 12.78
N PRO A 269 -6.61 -5.18 13.65
CA PRO A 269 -6.64 -4.26 14.79
C PRO A 269 -5.65 -4.65 15.90
N SER A 270 -5.07 -5.86 15.84
CA SER A 270 -4.12 -6.37 16.84
C SER A 270 -2.87 -5.49 16.96
N GLN A 271 -2.36 -5.38 18.18
CA GLN A 271 -1.11 -4.65 18.45
C GLN A 271 0.14 -5.40 17.94
N THR A 272 0.09 -6.74 17.86
CA THR A 272 1.25 -7.55 17.49
C THR A 272 1.80 -7.25 16.09
N PRO A 273 0.99 -7.17 15.01
CA PRO A 273 1.50 -6.77 13.70
C PRO A 273 2.07 -5.35 13.68
N LYS A 274 1.48 -4.42 14.45
CA LYS A 274 1.99 -3.04 14.55
C LYS A 274 3.35 -2.99 15.25
N ARG A 275 3.52 -3.79 16.31
CA ARG A 275 4.82 -3.97 16.99
C ARG A 275 5.85 -4.52 16.02
N HIS A 276 5.53 -5.59 15.33
CA HIS A 276 6.43 -6.23 14.37
C HIS A 276 6.85 -5.27 13.25
N PHE A 277 5.90 -4.53 12.70
CA PHE A 277 6.18 -3.50 11.70
C PHE A 277 7.15 -2.43 12.25
N TRP A 278 6.92 -1.99 13.48
CA TRP A 278 7.79 -1.01 14.13
C TRP A 278 9.20 -1.56 14.41
N GLU A 279 9.31 -2.81 14.88
CA GLU A 279 10.60 -3.50 15.07
C GLU A 279 11.41 -3.58 13.77
N ASP A 280 10.75 -3.84 12.64
CA ASP A 280 11.40 -3.85 11.33
C ASP A 280 11.90 -2.45 10.94
N LEU A 281 11.13 -1.40 11.23
CA LEU A 281 11.55 -0.02 10.99
C LEU A 281 12.70 0.42 11.91
N LEU A 282 12.75 -0.07 13.16
CA LEU A 282 13.91 0.15 14.04
C LEU A 282 15.18 -0.47 13.43
N ALA A 283 15.08 -1.67 12.85
CA ALA A 283 16.21 -2.30 12.15
C ALA A 283 16.67 -1.47 10.94
N VAL A 284 15.72 -0.83 10.20
CA VAL A 284 16.06 0.13 9.13
C VAL A 284 16.81 1.33 9.68
N MET A 285 16.34 1.92 10.79
CA MET A 285 16.99 3.06 11.45
C MET A 285 18.42 2.69 11.89
N GLU A 286 18.60 1.52 12.50
CA GLU A 286 19.93 1.03 12.89
C GLU A 286 20.86 0.85 11.69
N LYS A 287 20.38 0.24 10.61
CA LYS A 287 21.16 0.00 9.39
C LYS A 287 21.58 1.30 8.68
N THR A 288 20.75 2.33 8.77
CA THR A 288 21.04 3.65 8.18
C THR A 288 21.80 4.60 9.13
N GLY A 289 22.07 4.18 10.37
CA GLY A 289 22.79 4.99 11.36
C GLY A 289 21.93 6.10 11.99
N MET A 290 20.61 5.99 11.91
CA MET A 290 19.71 6.97 12.52
C MET A 290 19.69 6.83 14.04
N PRO A 291 19.60 7.95 14.79
CA PRO A 291 19.47 7.88 16.24
C PRO A 291 18.14 7.27 16.66
N ILE A 292 18.17 6.36 17.63
CA ILE A 292 16.97 5.70 18.17
C ILE A 292 16.88 6.03 19.65
N SER A 293 15.82 6.74 20.05
CA SER A 293 15.55 7.08 21.45
C SER A 293 14.98 5.88 22.23
N GLU A 294 15.12 5.90 23.56
CA GLU A 294 14.50 4.91 24.46
C GLU A 294 12.98 4.85 24.28
N LYS A 295 12.34 5.99 24.05
CA LYS A 295 10.90 6.04 23.75
C LYS A 295 10.54 5.26 22.50
N GLN A 296 11.32 5.38 21.43
CA GLN A 296 11.10 4.62 20.18
C GLN A 296 11.31 3.13 20.38
N ARG A 297 12.33 2.71 21.16
CA ARG A 297 12.55 1.30 21.54
C ARG A 297 11.40 0.74 22.39
N GLY A 298 10.67 1.59 23.11
CA GLY A 298 9.55 1.23 23.97
C GLY A 298 8.18 1.22 23.28
N PHE A 299 8.06 1.63 22.01
CA PHE A 299 6.75 1.66 21.33
C PHE A 299 6.14 0.25 21.19
N PHE A 300 4.86 0.14 21.49
CA PHE A 300 4.07 -1.11 21.43
C PHE A 300 4.53 -2.23 22.43
N ARG A 301 5.32 -1.89 23.46
CA ARG A 301 5.68 -2.82 24.55
C ARG A 301 4.64 -2.79 25.66
#